data_d5acfa863b5bab5fecf3efc33d4a968f
#
_entry.id   d5acfa863b5bab5fecf3efc33d4a968f
#
_cell.length_a   1.000
_cell.length_b   1.000
_cell.length_c   1.000
_cell.angle_alpha   90.00
_cell.angle_beta   90.00
_cell.angle_gamma   90.00
#
_symmetry.space_group_name_H-M   'P 1'
#
loop_
_entity.id
_entity.type
_entity.pdbx_description
1 polymer ?
#
loop_
_entity_poly.entity_id
_entity_poly.type
_entity_poly.pdbx_seq_one_letter_code
_entity_poly.pdbx_strand_id
1 'polypeptide(L)'
;MQTIVPMLTYEDVGAAAEWLCRAFGFRDIGERYTDEEGRVTHAELAFGADGLLMLGFAGPDYRGPKRHAEECEQARRWLDNPYAIDGVHAQVEGLDDHLARARAEGAEILRGIDDEPFGRLYTAADPEGHRWMFFEAPAG
;
A
#
# COMPACT_ATOMS: atom_id res chain seq x y z
N MET A 1 7.38 -6.64 18.80
CA MET A 1 5.99 -6.58 18.28
C MET A 1 5.56 -5.13 18.10
N GLN A 2 4.95 -4.84 16.99
CA GLN A 2 4.48 -3.49 16.70
C GLN A 2 3.20 -3.22 17.50
N THR A 3 3.18 -2.11 18.23
CA THR A 3 2.03 -1.75 19.07
C THR A 3 0.88 -1.15 18.26
N ILE A 4 1.22 -0.32 17.28
CA ILE A 4 0.22 0.29 16.39
C ILE A 4 0.34 -0.40 15.04
N VAL A 5 -0.75 -0.99 14.57
CA VAL A 5 -0.77 -1.71 13.30
C VAL A 5 -1.76 -1.03 12.36
N PRO A 6 -1.32 -0.50 11.22
CA PRO A 6 -2.24 0.03 10.23
C PRO A 6 -3.19 -1.04 9.72
N MET A 7 -4.44 -0.67 9.51
CA MET A 7 -5.43 -1.53 8.88
C MET A 7 -5.93 -0.85 7.62
N LEU A 8 -5.76 -1.51 6.48
CA LEU A 8 -6.25 -1.00 5.21
C LEU A 8 -7.41 -1.85 4.71
N THR A 9 -8.42 -1.19 4.18
CA THR A 9 -9.58 -1.88 3.63
C THR A 9 -9.42 -2.02 2.13
N TYR A 10 -9.63 -3.23 1.62
CA TYR A 10 -9.52 -3.54 0.20
C TYR A 10 -10.80 -4.17 -0.33
N GLU A 11 -11.07 -3.95 -1.60
CA GLU A 11 -12.16 -4.63 -2.30
C GLU A 11 -11.86 -6.11 -2.47
N ASP A 12 -10.58 -6.43 -2.77
CA ASP A 12 -10.09 -7.81 -2.93
C ASP A 12 -8.84 -7.98 -2.07
N VAL A 13 -9.04 -8.47 -0.85
CA VAL A 13 -7.97 -8.62 0.13
C VAL A 13 -6.91 -9.62 -0.34
N GLY A 14 -7.33 -10.75 -0.91
CA GLY A 14 -6.39 -11.78 -1.37
C GLY A 14 -5.48 -11.27 -2.48
N ALA A 15 -6.06 -10.64 -3.49
CA ALA A 15 -5.30 -10.07 -4.59
C ALA A 15 -4.38 -8.95 -4.13
N ALA A 16 -4.87 -8.10 -3.22
CA ALA A 16 -4.06 -7.01 -2.67
C ALA A 16 -2.85 -7.53 -1.89
N ALA A 17 -3.05 -8.55 -1.05
CA ALA A 17 -1.96 -9.14 -0.29
C ALA A 17 -0.88 -9.71 -1.20
N GLU A 18 -1.26 -10.44 -2.24
CA GLU A 18 -0.31 -10.99 -3.19
C GLU A 18 0.45 -9.92 -3.95
N TRP A 19 -0.25 -8.88 -4.39
CA TRP A 19 0.38 -7.78 -5.11
C TRP A 19 1.36 -7.00 -4.23
N LEU A 20 0.98 -6.71 -2.99
CA LEU A 20 1.85 -6.00 -2.05
C LEU A 20 3.14 -6.78 -1.78
N CYS A 21 3.05 -8.11 -1.73
CA CYS A 21 4.24 -8.95 -1.61
C CYS A 21 5.14 -8.85 -2.84
N ARG A 22 4.56 -8.95 -4.04
CA ARG A 22 5.34 -8.90 -5.28
C ARG A 22 5.94 -7.51 -5.52
N ALA A 23 5.14 -6.47 -5.36
CA ALA A 23 5.53 -5.11 -5.77
C ALA A 23 6.35 -4.38 -4.72
N PHE A 24 5.95 -4.48 -3.45
CA PHE A 24 6.55 -3.68 -2.39
C PHE A 24 7.43 -4.47 -1.42
N GLY A 25 7.47 -5.79 -1.55
CA GLY A 25 8.36 -6.61 -0.72
C GLY A 25 7.78 -7.00 0.63
N PHE A 26 6.46 -6.94 0.79
CA PHE A 26 5.82 -7.48 1.99
C PHE A 26 5.94 -9.00 2.02
N ARG A 27 5.79 -9.57 3.19
CA ARG A 27 5.75 -11.02 3.40
C ARG A 27 4.41 -11.39 4.01
N ASP A 28 3.77 -12.40 3.46
CA ASP A 28 2.51 -12.91 3.99
C ASP A 28 2.80 -13.68 5.29
N ILE A 29 2.13 -13.29 6.37
CA ILE A 29 2.27 -13.93 7.68
C ILE A 29 0.88 -14.11 8.30
N GLY A 30 0.80 -14.99 9.28
CA GLY A 30 -0.44 -15.19 9.99
C GLY A 30 -1.48 -15.95 9.19
N GLU A 31 -2.65 -16.05 9.75
CA GLU A 31 -3.76 -16.77 9.17
C GLU A 31 -4.61 -15.85 8.32
N ARG A 32 -5.05 -16.38 7.18
CA ARG A 32 -6.07 -15.72 6.38
C ARG A 32 -7.43 -16.23 6.79
N TYR A 33 -8.39 -15.33 6.89
CA TYR A 33 -9.77 -15.71 7.13
C TYR A 33 -10.57 -15.57 5.84
N THR A 34 -11.45 -16.54 5.59
CA THR A 34 -12.33 -16.54 4.42
C THR A 34 -13.79 -16.57 4.86
N ASP A 35 -14.66 -15.98 4.04
CA ASP A 35 -16.09 -16.05 4.27
C ASP A 35 -16.70 -17.30 3.61
N GLU A 36 -18.04 -17.42 3.67
CA GLU A 36 -18.76 -18.55 3.11
C GLU A 36 -18.65 -18.66 1.59
N GLU A 37 -18.40 -17.54 0.91
CA GLU A 37 -18.18 -17.50 -0.54
C GLU A 37 -16.71 -17.74 -0.93
N GLY A 38 -15.84 -17.99 0.06
CA GLY A 38 -14.43 -18.24 -0.21
C GLY A 38 -13.58 -16.98 -0.40
N ARG A 39 -14.16 -15.78 -0.16
CA ARG A 39 -13.38 -14.53 -0.25
C ARG A 39 -12.48 -14.40 0.96
N VAL A 40 -11.25 -13.95 0.75
CA VAL A 40 -10.36 -13.62 1.84
C VAL A 40 -10.85 -12.32 2.49
N THR A 41 -11.16 -12.37 3.78
CA THR A 41 -11.68 -11.22 4.52
C THR A 41 -10.65 -10.59 5.43
N HIS A 42 -9.54 -11.25 5.68
CA HIS A 42 -8.46 -10.75 6.53
C HIS A 42 -7.13 -11.34 6.09
N ALA A 43 -6.10 -10.51 6.07
CA ALA A 43 -4.72 -10.94 5.84
C ALA A 43 -3.78 -10.08 6.69
N GLU A 44 -2.66 -10.65 7.07
CA GLU A 44 -1.62 -9.97 7.81
C GLU A 44 -0.30 -10.05 7.05
N LEU A 45 0.37 -8.92 6.90
CA LEU A 45 1.62 -8.83 6.18
C LEU A 45 2.71 -8.25 7.08
N ALA A 46 3.93 -8.71 6.88
CA ALA A 46 5.11 -8.16 7.54
C ALA A 46 5.96 -7.37 6.56
N PHE A 47 6.67 -6.38 7.05
CA PHE A 47 7.59 -5.57 6.26
C PHE A 47 8.84 -5.24 7.06
N GLY A 48 10.00 -5.42 6.45
CA GLY A 48 11.26 -5.18 7.16
C GLY A 48 11.41 -6.09 8.36
N ALA A 49 12.08 -5.61 9.39
CA ALA A 49 12.35 -6.40 10.59
C ALA A 49 11.13 -6.54 11.50
N ASP A 50 10.32 -5.49 11.62
CA ASP A 50 9.27 -5.43 12.63
C ASP A 50 7.96 -4.77 12.19
N GLY A 51 7.86 -4.36 10.92
CA GLY A 51 6.62 -3.74 10.42
C GLY A 51 5.50 -4.76 10.24
N LEU A 52 4.30 -4.36 10.61
CA LEU A 52 3.07 -5.16 10.45
C LEU A 52 1.99 -4.33 9.77
N LEU A 53 1.19 -4.99 8.96
CA LEU A 53 0.06 -4.41 8.25
C LEU A 53 -1.09 -5.41 8.25
N MET A 54 -2.30 -4.93 8.47
CA MET A 54 -3.51 -5.75 8.36
C MET A 54 -4.35 -5.29 7.18
N LEU A 55 -4.91 -6.24 6.45
CA LEU A 55 -5.85 -5.99 5.37
C LEU A 55 -7.22 -6.54 5.75
N GLY A 56 -8.26 -5.79 5.47
CA GLY A 56 -9.63 -6.20 5.80
C GLY A 56 -10.59 -5.96 4.65
N PHE A 57 -11.68 -6.73 4.66
CA PHE A 57 -12.77 -6.65 3.70
C PHE A 57 -13.97 -6.00 4.38
N ALA A 58 -14.59 -5.01 3.73
CA ALA A 58 -15.69 -4.26 4.31
C ALA A 58 -17.05 -4.55 3.64
N GLY A 59 -17.11 -5.61 2.85
CA GLY A 59 -18.34 -5.99 2.16
C GLY A 59 -18.32 -5.63 0.67
N PRO A 60 -19.27 -6.16 -0.10
CA PRO A 60 -19.26 -6.01 -1.57
C PRO A 60 -19.56 -4.59 -2.05
N ASP A 61 -20.13 -3.75 -1.20
CA ASP A 61 -20.43 -2.37 -1.58
C ASP A 61 -19.27 -1.40 -1.38
N TYR A 62 -18.20 -1.85 -0.74
CA TYR A 62 -17.04 -1.00 -0.52
C TYR A 62 -16.35 -0.66 -1.84
N ARG A 63 -15.95 0.60 -1.97
CA ARG A 63 -15.17 1.10 -3.09
C ARG A 63 -13.86 1.67 -2.58
N GLY A 64 -12.75 1.09 -3.03
CA GLY A 64 -11.43 1.62 -2.72
C GLY A 64 -11.20 2.99 -3.34
N PRO A 65 -10.12 3.67 -2.97
CA PRO A 65 -9.91 5.06 -3.41
C PRO A 65 -9.94 5.25 -4.93
N LYS A 66 -9.35 4.32 -5.69
CA LYS A 66 -9.32 4.43 -7.15
C LYS A 66 -10.71 4.32 -7.75
N ARG A 67 -11.47 3.30 -7.35
CA ARG A 67 -12.82 3.10 -7.87
C ARG A 67 -13.77 4.20 -7.41
N HIS A 68 -13.62 4.65 -6.17
CA HIS A 68 -14.41 5.77 -5.65
C HIS A 68 -14.19 7.02 -6.51
N ALA A 69 -12.95 7.29 -6.91
CA ALA A 69 -12.65 8.42 -7.78
C ALA A 69 -13.28 8.29 -9.18
N GLU A 70 -13.43 7.07 -9.69
CA GLU A 70 -14.10 6.84 -10.97
C GLU A 70 -15.58 7.11 -10.91
N GLU A 71 -16.20 6.96 -9.74
CA GLU A 71 -17.64 7.11 -9.52
C GLU A 71 -18.04 8.45 -8.89
N CYS A 72 -17.07 9.24 -8.41
CA CYS A 72 -17.34 10.49 -7.69
C CYS A 72 -16.34 11.56 -8.13
N GLU A 73 -16.85 12.60 -8.76
CA GLU A 73 -16.01 13.69 -9.26
C GLU A 73 -15.23 14.40 -8.13
N GLN A 74 -15.84 14.59 -6.98
CA GLN A 74 -15.19 15.22 -5.85
C GLN A 74 -14.02 14.38 -5.34
N ALA A 75 -14.23 13.07 -5.22
CA ALA A 75 -13.14 12.16 -4.84
C ALA A 75 -12.03 12.16 -5.87
N ARG A 76 -12.37 12.21 -7.16
CA ARG A 76 -11.37 12.28 -8.23
C ARG A 76 -10.52 13.54 -8.12
N ARG A 77 -11.12 14.67 -7.79
CA ARG A 77 -10.36 15.93 -7.62
C ARG A 77 -9.40 15.88 -6.44
N TRP A 78 -9.75 15.13 -5.39
CA TRP A 78 -8.86 14.97 -4.25
C TRP A 78 -7.60 14.18 -4.61
N LEU A 79 -7.67 13.30 -5.61
CA LEU A 79 -6.50 12.50 -6.00
C LEU A 79 -5.37 13.33 -6.60
N ASP A 80 -5.65 14.56 -7.04
CA ASP A 80 -4.60 15.47 -7.52
C ASP A 80 -3.67 15.91 -6.37
N ASN A 81 -4.14 15.79 -5.14
CA ASN A 81 -3.33 16.06 -3.96
C ASN A 81 -2.85 14.73 -3.37
N PRO A 82 -1.52 14.46 -3.36
CA PRO A 82 -1.01 13.18 -2.87
C PRO A 82 -1.29 12.90 -1.39
N TYR A 83 -1.72 13.90 -0.64
CA TYR A 83 -1.98 13.77 0.80
C TYR A 83 -3.47 13.78 1.14
N ALA A 84 -4.36 13.83 0.16
CA ALA A 84 -5.79 13.85 0.42
C ALA A 84 -6.34 12.51 0.89
N ILE A 85 -5.62 11.43 0.61
CA ILE A 85 -5.94 10.08 1.08
C ILE A 85 -4.85 9.67 2.03
N ASP A 86 -5.23 9.07 3.15
CA ASP A 86 -4.27 8.55 4.11
C ASP A 86 -3.29 7.60 3.45
N GLY A 87 -2.04 7.68 3.84
CA GLY A 87 -0.98 6.86 3.29
C GLY A 87 -0.23 6.08 4.34
N VAL A 88 0.52 5.10 3.90
CA VAL A 88 1.43 4.35 4.75
C VAL A 88 2.86 4.73 4.37
N HIS A 89 3.65 5.10 5.37
CA HIS A 89 5.06 5.42 5.22
C HIS A 89 5.87 4.21 5.65
N ALA A 90 6.74 3.72 4.77
CA ALA A 90 7.57 2.56 5.05
C ALA A 90 9.03 2.88 4.73
N GLN A 91 9.93 2.47 5.61
CA GLN A 91 11.36 2.65 5.39
C GLN A 91 11.94 1.45 4.68
N VAL A 92 12.74 1.69 3.64
CA VAL A 92 13.37 0.65 2.84
C VAL A 92 14.84 0.94 2.67
N GLU A 93 15.61 -0.12 2.39
CA GLU A 93 16.98 -0.01 1.88
C GLU A 93 16.94 -0.26 0.38
N GLY A 94 17.79 0.43 -0.38
CA GLY A 94 17.83 0.25 -1.83
C GLY A 94 16.59 0.81 -2.52
N LEU A 95 16.32 2.09 -2.31
CA LEU A 95 15.11 2.75 -2.81
C LEU A 95 14.97 2.67 -4.34
N ASP A 96 16.09 2.79 -5.07
CA ASP A 96 16.04 2.71 -6.54
C ASP A 96 15.55 1.35 -7.02
N ASP A 97 16.07 0.27 -6.43
CA ASP A 97 15.62 -1.09 -6.78
C ASP A 97 14.18 -1.33 -6.35
N HIS A 98 13.79 -0.77 -5.21
CA HIS A 98 12.41 -0.88 -4.73
C HIS A 98 11.44 -0.22 -5.70
N LEU A 99 11.77 1.00 -6.15
CA LEU A 99 10.96 1.71 -7.14
C LEU A 99 10.87 0.94 -8.45
N ALA A 100 11.98 0.41 -8.94
CA ALA A 100 11.99 -0.35 -10.19
C ALA A 100 11.10 -1.58 -10.10
N ARG A 101 11.16 -2.30 -8.98
CA ARG A 101 10.30 -3.47 -8.73
C ARG A 101 8.82 -3.07 -8.67
N ALA A 102 8.51 -2.03 -7.93
CA ALA A 102 7.13 -1.54 -7.81
C ALA A 102 6.56 -1.18 -9.17
N ARG A 103 7.34 -0.45 -9.97
CA ARG A 103 6.94 -0.05 -11.32
C ARG A 103 6.74 -1.26 -12.23
N ALA A 104 7.63 -2.24 -12.17
CA ALA A 104 7.52 -3.46 -12.98
C ALA A 104 6.27 -4.27 -12.66
N GLU A 105 5.81 -4.23 -11.41
CA GLU A 105 4.61 -4.93 -10.96
C GLU A 105 3.33 -4.08 -11.09
N GLY A 106 3.42 -2.93 -11.74
CA GLY A 106 2.25 -2.13 -12.08
C GLY A 106 1.84 -1.07 -11.07
N ALA A 107 2.69 -0.71 -10.13
CA ALA A 107 2.41 0.41 -9.23
C ALA A 107 2.31 1.70 -10.02
N GLU A 108 1.35 2.54 -9.68
CA GLU A 108 1.28 3.89 -10.20
C GLU A 108 2.22 4.78 -9.41
N ILE A 109 3.26 5.29 -10.07
CA ILE A 109 4.22 6.16 -9.41
C ILE A 109 3.68 7.58 -9.44
N LEU A 110 3.23 8.06 -8.30
CA LEU A 110 2.64 9.38 -8.16
C LEU A 110 3.71 10.46 -8.09
N ARG A 111 4.83 10.11 -7.48
CA ARG A 111 5.96 11.00 -7.33
C ARG A 111 7.23 10.17 -7.37
N GLY A 112 8.14 10.50 -8.28
CA GLY A 112 9.44 9.84 -8.38
C GLY A 112 10.32 10.15 -7.18
N ILE A 113 11.54 9.61 -7.17
CA ILE A 113 12.44 9.78 -6.04
C ILE A 113 12.86 11.25 -5.93
N ASP A 114 12.59 11.81 -4.74
CA ASP A 114 13.07 13.13 -4.33
C ASP A 114 14.20 12.98 -3.31
N ASP A 115 15.25 13.77 -3.49
CA ASP A 115 16.34 13.89 -2.54
C ASP A 115 16.04 15.01 -1.55
N GLU A 116 15.87 14.68 -0.30
CA GLU A 116 15.62 15.62 0.76
C GLU A 116 16.77 15.58 1.78
N PRO A 117 16.97 16.66 2.57
CA PRO A 117 18.04 16.64 3.57
C PRO A 117 17.94 15.50 4.56
N PHE A 118 16.73 15.01 4.81
CA PHE A 118 16.45 13.92 5.76
C PHE A 118 16.46 12.53 5.12
N GLY A 119 16.59 12.44 3.80
CA GLY A 119 16.61 11.17 3.08
C GLY A 119 15.97 11.26 1.71
N ARG A 120 15.75 10.11 1.09
CA ARG A 120 15.16 9.99 -0.25
C ARG A 120 13.82 9.30 -0.13
N LEU A 121 12.86 9.71 -0.96
CA LEU A 121 11.53 9.09 -0.92
C LEU A 121 10.85 9.11 -2.28
N TYR A 122 9.91 8.18 -2.47
CA TYR A 122 8.98 8.23 -3.60
C TYR A 122 7.57 7.84 -3.11
N THR A 123 6.56 8.19 -3.89
CA THR A 123 5.17 7.92 -3.55
C THR A 123 4.52 7.11 -4.68
N ALA A 124 3.79 6.08 -4.30
CA ALA A 124 3.09 5.20 -5.24
C ALA A 124 1.68 4.91 -4.78
N ALA A 125 0.81 4.57 -5.72
CA ALA A 125 -0.50 4.02 -5.44
C ALA A 125 -0.52 2.54 -5.81
N ASP A 126 -1.18 1.73 -4.98
CA ASP A 126 -1.42 0.34 -5.30
C ASP A 126 -2.63 0.20 -6.26
N PRO A 127 -2.95 -1.01 -6.76
CA PRO A 127 -4.02 -1.17 -7.73
C PRO A 127 -5.40 -0.69 -7.27
N GLU A 128 -5.66 -0.65 -5.98
CA GLU A 128 -6.92 -0.13 -5.45
C GLU A 128 -6.85 1.35 -5.07
N GLY A 129 -5.68 1.97 -5.20
CA GLY A 129 -5.52 3.40 -5.01
C GLY A 129 -5.05 3.82 -3.64
N HIS A 130 -4.71 2.90 -2.76
CA HIS A 130 -4.08 3.27 -1.49
C HIS A 130 -2.69 3.84 -1.75
N ARG A 131 -2.29 4.81 -0.93
CA ARG A 131 -1.07 5.58 -1.10
C ARG A 131 0.04 5.07 -0.20
N TRP A 132 1.25 5.00 -0.77
CA TRP A 132 2.43 4.47 -0.09
C TRP A 132 3.59 5.42 -0.30
N MET A 133 4.28 5.77 0.78
CA MET A 133 5.53 6.53 0.72
C MET A 133 6.66 5.62 1.18
N PHE A 134 7.64 5.43 0.31
CA PHE A 134 8.81 4.63 0.63
C PHE A 134 10.01 5.54 0.82
N PHE A 135 10.69 5.36 1.94
CA PHE A 135 11.71 6.25 2.42
C PHE A 135 13.01 5.50 2.66
N GLU A 136 14.11 6.07 2.22
CA GLU A 136 15.45 5.58 2.50
C GLU A 136 16.21 6.64 3.28
N ALA A 137 16.68 6.27 4.47
CA ALA A 137 17.45 7.17 5.31
C ALA A 137 18.81 7.47 4.67
N PRO A 138 19.42 8.64 4.94
CA PRO A 138 20.75 8.93 4.43
C PRO A 138 21.76 7.88 4.93
N ALA A 139 22.77 7.59 4.10
CA ALA A 139 23.90 6.76 4.52
C ALA A 139 24.60 7.48 5.68
N GLY A 140 24.60 6.84 6.85
CA GLY A 140 25.04 7.46 8.08
C GLY A 140 26.49 7.26 8.38
#